data_02f1f71bcb2096a934d2e91481f5b882
#
_entry.id   02f1f71bcb2096a934d2e91481f5b882
#
_cell.length_a   1.000
_cell.length_b   1.000
_cell.length_c   1.000
_cell.angle_alpha   90.00
_cell.angle_beta   90.00
_cell.angle_gamma   90.00
#
_symmetry.space_group_name_H-M   'P 1'
#
loop_
_entity.id
_entity.type
_entity.pdbx_description
1 polymer ?
#
loop_
_entity_poly.entity_id
_entity_poly.type
_entity_poly.pdbx_seq_one_letter_code
_entity_poly.pdbx_strand_id
1 'polypeptide(L)'
;MLASVRYRLPGETLVHEIGTKHPPKRCKSLAEIPPQKGYLFAPFQENDAHPLWFFPADEQRTWTQPTEVPSFSLAYEVEEDHRTEYMRAFEACQAAFQQSELQKVVLSRTLSVHFDQNLTTDDYYRLFEQACIAYPNSFVSLISLPAPWGTWLMATPEILISAKDNLWHTMALAGTMEKTADSSLSLEVWSEKNRK
;
A
#
# COMPACT_ATOMS: atom_id res chain seq x y z
N MET A 1 -3.67 16.46 -14.41
CA MET A 1 -2.61 16.43 -13.37
C MET A 1 -1.37 15.83 -14.00
N LEU A 2 -0.20 16.44 -13.82
CA LEU A 2 1.06 15.78 -14.16
C LEU A 2 1.22 14.56 -13.22
N ALA A 3 1.74 13.48 -13.74
CA ALA A 3 1.99 12.30 -12.93
C ALA A 3 2.96 12.62 -11.79
N SER A 4 2.65 12.21 -10.59
CA SER A 4 3.45 12.50 -9.39
C SER A 4 3.33 11.37 -8.37
N VAL A 5 4.33 11.32 -7.49
CA VAL A 5 4.34 10.37 -6.38
C VAL A 5 4.64 11.12 -5.10
N ARG A 6 3.83 10.90 -4.08
CA ARG A 6 4.12 11.27 -2.68
C ARG A 6 4.26 10.03 -1.86
N TYR A 7 5.24 9.99 -0.96
CA TYR A 7 5.39 8.86 -0.06
C TYR A 7 6.03 9.25 1.27
N ARG A 8 5.77 8.44 2.28
CA ARG A 8 6.40 8.51 3.59
C ARG A 8 6.88 7.12 3.98
N LEU A 9 8.14 7.01 4.41
CA LEU A 9 8.73 5.76 4.86
C LEU A 9 8.22 5.36 6.26
N PRO A 10 8.21 4.07 6.61
CA PRO A 10 7.76 3.60 7.90
C PRO A 10 8.51 4.27 9.07
N GLY A 11 7.76 4.78 10.04
CA GLY A 11 8.32 5.42 11.24
C GLY A 11 8.92 6.81 11.03
N GLU A 12 8.93 7.33 9.81
CA GLU A 12 9.41 8.68 9.52
C GLU A 12 8.29 9.72 9.57
N THR A 13 8.68 10.96 9.80
CA THR A 13 7.79 12.13 9.70
C THR A 13 8.00 12.91 8.40
N LEU A 14 9.02 12.54 7.63
CA LEU A 14 9.38 13.21 6.40
C LEU A 14 8.57 12.65 5.22
N VAL A 15 7.83 13.52 4.57
CA VAL A 15 7.14 13.23 3.31
C VAL A 15 8.06 13.58 2.16
N HIS A 16 8.09 12.71 1.17
CA HIS A 16 8.81 12.90 -0.08
C HIS A 16 7.82 13.06 -1.23
N GLU A 17 8.11 13.98 -2.13
CA GLU A 17 7.40 14.13 -3.41
C GLU A 17 8.40 14.01 -4.55
N ILE A 18 8.06 13.19 -5.52
CA ILE A 18 8.75 13.09 -6.80
C ILE A 18 7.84 13.71 -7.85
N GLY A 19 8.27 14.84 -8.37
CA GLY A 19 7.71 15.46 -9.56
C GLY A 19 8.48 15.02 -10.80
N THR A 20 7.79 14.84 -11.90
CA THR A 20 8.41 14.49 -13.17
C THR A 20 8.19 15.62 -14.18
N LYS A 21 9.26 16.01 -14.89
CA LYS A 21 9.17 16.93 -16.05
C LYS A 21 8.61 16.22 -17.29
N HIS A 22 8.71 14.91 -17.30
CA HIS A 22 8.27 14.04 -18.37
C HIS A 22 7.22 13.04 -17.85
N PRO A 23 6.34 12.50 -18.68
CA PRO A 23 5.45 11.43 -18.27
C PRO A 23 6.24 10.24 -17.68
N PRO A 24 5.66 9.52 -16.68
CA PRO A 24 6.31 8.34 -16.15
C PRO A 24 6.50 7.31 -17.27
N LYS A 25 7.62 6.61 -17.22
CA LYS A 25 7.95 5.59 -18.22
C LYS A 25 7.17 4.32 -17.94
N ARG A 26 6.45 3.83 -18.93
CA ARG A 26 5.88 2.49 -18.92
C ARG A 26 6.98 1.50 -19.31
N CYS A 27 7.26 0.53 -18.44
CA CYS A 27 8.24 -0.53 -18.66
C CYS A 27 7.52 -1.88 -18.78
N LYS A 28 8.01 -2.75 -19.66
CA LYS A 28 7.48 -4.11 -19.86
C LYS A 28 8.14 -5.12 -18.92
N SER A 29 9.31 -4.78 -18.38
CA SER A 29 10.04 -5.62 -17.46
C SER A 29 10.97 -4.79 -16.58
N LEU A 30 11.48 -5.37 -15.50
CA LEU A 30 12.49 -4.75 -14.64
C LEU A 30 13.78 -4.38 -15.40
N ALA A 31 14.12 -5.10 -16.46
CA ALA A 31 15.31 -4.83 -17.28
C ALA A 31 15.22 -3.50 -18.06
N GLU A 32 14.01 -2.97 -18.27
CA GLU A 32 13.81 -1.70 -18.96
C GLU A 32 13.84 -0.47 -18.04
N ILE A 33 13.97 -0.68 -16.71
CA ILE A 33 14.07 0.40 -15.75
C ILE A 33 15.39 1.13 -15.95
N PRO A 34 15.36 2.48 -16.12
CA PRO A 34 16.60 3.24 -16.26
C PRO A 34 17.45 3.16 -14.99
N PRO A 35 18.81 3.11 -15.12
CA PRO A 35 19.71 3.07 -13.97
C PRO A 35 19.86 4.48 -13.33
N GLN A 36 18.77 5.02 -12.83
CA GLN A 36 18.71 6.34 -12.20
C GLN A 36 17.77 6.31 -11.00
N LYS A 37 17.86 7.34 -10.16
CA LYS A 37 16.91 7.50 -9.03
C LYS A 37 15.50 7.71 -9.54
N GLY A 38 14.55 7.09 -8.88
CA GLY A 38 13.14 7.22 -9.20
C GLY A 38 12.27 6.38 -8.27
N TYR A 39 10.99 6.42 -8.56
CA TYR A 39 9.99 5.59 -7.90
C TYR A 39 9.46 4.57 -8.90
N LEU A 40 9.43 3.31 -8.48
CA LEU A 40 8.88 2.21 -9.26
C LEU A 40 7.53 1.79 -8.67
N PHE A 41 6.50 1.83 -9.51
CA PHE A 41 5.20 1.24 -9.20
C PHE A 41 5.02 -0.01 -10.04
N ALA A 42 5.01 -1.17 -9.39
CA ALA A 42 4.98 -2.47 -10.03
C ALA A 42 3.77 -3.29 -9.56
N PRO A 43 3.00 -3.89 -10.45
CA PRO A 43 2.01 -4.89 -10.07
C PRO A 43 2.69 -6.19 -9.63
N PHE A 44 1.96 -7.04 -8.91
CA PHE A 44 2.47 -8.37 -8.57
C PHE A 44 2.74 -9.24 -9.81
N GLN A 45 1.84 -9.14 -10.78
CA GLN A 45 1.99 -9.80 -12.08
C GLN A 45 1.87 -8.75 -13.19
N GLU A 46 2.98 -8.52 -13.87
CA GLU A 46 3.05 -7.58 -14.98
C GLU A 46 2.36 -8.14 -16.23
N ASN A 47 1.58 -7.31 -16.88
CA ASN A 47 0.98 -7.57 -18.18
C ASN A 47 0.61 -6.23 -18.86
N ASP A 48 0.05 -6.30 -20.08
CA ASP A 48 -0.31 -5.08 -20.81
C ASP A 48 -1.39 -4.23 -20.11
N ALA A 49 -2.26 -4.85 -19.32
CA ALA A 49 -3.27 -4.14 -18.54
C ALA A 49 -2.67 -3.55 -17.26
N HIS A 50 -1.63 -4.16 -16.72
CA HIS A 50 -0.96 -3.75 -15.48
C HIS A 50 0.56 -3.65 -15.69
N PRO A 51 1.05 -2.58 -16.35
CA PRO A 51 2.47 -2.40 -16.62
C PRO A 51 3.22 -1.87 -15.39
N LEU A 52 4.55 -1.98 -15.44
CA LEU A 52 5.43 -1.27 -14.53
C LEU A 52 5.48 0.22 -14.90
N TRP A 53 5.44 1.07 -13.89
CA TRP A 53 5.59 2.52 -14.05
C TRP A 53 6.82 3.02 -13.32
N PHE A 54 7.72 3.65 -14.03
CA PHE A 54 8.89 4.29 -13.47
C PHE A 54 8.76 5.81 -13.54
N PHE A 55 8.88 6.46 -12.39
CA PHE A 55 8.85 7.91 -12.22
C PHE A 55 10.27 8.38 -12.00
N PRO A 56 10.92 9.03 -12.98
CA PRO A 56 12.22 9.65 -12.78
C PRO A 56 12.15 10.69 -11.66
N ALA A 57 13.16 10.74 -10.80
CA ALA A 57 13.22 11.73 -9.74
C ALA A 57 13.83 13.04 -10.25
N ASP A 58 13.19 13.66 -11.25
CA ASP A 58 13.65 14.90 -11.87
C ASP A 58 13.58 16.10 -10.91
N GLU A 59 12.50 16.12 -10.13
CA GLU A 59 12.29 17.12 -9.07
C GLU A 59 11.93 16.37 -7.79
N GLN A 60 12.58 16.75 -6.70
CA GLN A 60 12.32 16.18 -5.38
C GLN A 60 12.02 17.29 -4.40
N ARG A 61 10.97 17.09 -3.62
CA ARG A 61 10.61 17.94 -2.49
C ARG A 61 10.43 17.09 -1.26
N THR A 62 10.77 17.66 -0.12
CA THR A 62 10.55 17.02 1.17
C THR A 62 10.01 18.05 2.16
N TRP A 63 9.11 17.58 3.02
CA TRP A 63 8.60 18.37 4.13
C TRP A 63 8.20 17.46 5.28
N THR A 64 8.14 18.02 6.48
CA THR A 64 7.62 17.31 7.63
C THR A 64 6.10 17.22 7.53
N GLN A 65 5.53 16.02 7.69
CA GLN A 65 4.08 15.85 7.71
C GLN A 65 3.47 16.62 8.88
N PRO A 66 2.26 17.17 8.73
CA PRO A 66 1.53 17.76 9.84
C PRO A 66 1.23 16.72 10.90
N THR A 67 1.30 17.10 12.16
CA THR A 67 0.92 16.24 13.29
C THR A 67 -0.58 16.05 13.42
N GLU A 68 -1.33 17.01 12.90
CA GLU A 68 -2.78 17.01 12.87
C GLU A 68 -3.26 17.44 11.49
N VAL A 69 -4.28 16.77 11.00
CA VAL A 69 -4.99 17.13 9.76
C VAL A 69 -6.44 17.41 10.14
N PRO A 70 -7.03 18.50 9.67
CA PRO A 70 -8.45 18.79 9.91
C PRO A 70 -9.29 17.56 9.54
N SER A 71 -10.31 17.29 10.34
CA SER A 71 -11.24 16.19 10.08
C SER A 71 -11.79 16.32 8.65
N PHE A 72 -11.62 15.27 7.88
CA PHE A 72 -12.07 15.21 6.50
C PHE A 72 -12.80 13.89 6.30
N SER A 73 -13.99 13.95 5.80
CA SER A 73 -14.79 12.79 5.46
C SER A 73 -15.39 12.97 4.06
N LEU A 74 -15.41 11.88 3.33
CA LEU A 74 -16.05 11.81 2.02
C LEU A 74 -17.33 11.00 2.18
N ALA A 75 -18.43 11.52 1.67
CA ALA A 75 -19.64 10.74 1.54
C ALA A 75 -19.48 9.73 0.40
N TYR A 76 -19.86 8.50 0.66
CA TYR A 76 -19.79 7.43 -0.32
C TYR A 76 -20.88 6.39 -0.11
N GLU A 77 -21.26 5.73 -1.16
CA GLU A 77 -22.12 4.55 -1.14
C GLU A 77 -21.32 3.31 -1.52
N VAL A 78 -21.60 2.18 -0.85
CA VAL A 78 -21.00 0.90 -1.19
C VAL A 78 -21.79 0.30 -2.35
N GLU A 79 -21.13 0.13 -3.51
CA GLU A 79 -21.73 -0.50 -4.68
C GLU A 79 -21.63 -2.03 -4.59
N GLU A 80 -20.43 -2.53 -4.24
CA GLU A 80 -20.17 -3.97 -4.16
C GLU A 80 -19.11 -4.26 -3.11
N ASP A 81 -19.38 -5.20 -2.20
CA ASP A 81 -18.48 -5.53 -1.11
C ASP A 81 -17.80 -6.91 -1.24
N HIS A 82 -18.21 -7.72 -2.21
CA HIS A 82 -17.68 -9.06 -2.50
C HIS A 82 -17.58 -9.98 -1.26
N ARG A 83 -18.43 -9.76 -0.27
CA ARG A 83 -18.37 -10.49 1.02
C ARG A 83 -18.69 -11.97 0.85
N THR A 84 -19.66 -12.28 0.01
CA THR A 84 -20.11 -13.66 -0.23
C THR A 84 -19.00 -14.49 -0.87
N GLU A 85 -18.31 -13.95 -1.87
CA GLU A 85 -17.19 -14.59 -2.55
C GLU A 85 -16.02 -14.80 -1.60
N TYR A 86 -15.72 -13.79 -0.78
CA TYR A 86 -14.69 -13.88 0.25
C TYR A 86 -15.01 -15.00 1.27
N MET A 87 -16.24 -15.09 1.75
CA MET A 87 -16.63 -16.14 2.72
C MET A 87 -16.53 -17.54 2.13
N ARG A 88 -16.93 -17.74 0.87
CA ARG A 88 -16.75 -19.02 0.18
C ARG A 88 -15.27 -19.40 0.05
N ALA A 89 -14.42 -18.44 -0.32
CA ALA A 89 -12.98 -18.67 -0.40
C ALA A 89 -12.37 -18.99 0.97
N PHE A 90 -12.82 -18.32 2.02
CA PHE A 90 -12.40 -18.56 3.39
C PHE A 90 -12.75 -19.98 3.86
N GLU A 91 -14.00 -20.44 3.64
CA GLU A 91 -14.45 -21.79 3.96
C GLU A 91 -13.65 -22.87 3.20
N ALA A 92 -13.37 -22.64 1.91
CA ALA A 92 -12.55 -23.54 1.10
C ALA A 92 -11.12 -23.63 1.64
N CYS A 93 -10.51 -22.51 2.04
CA CYS A 93 -9.19 -22.50 2.65
C CYS A 93 -9.18 -23.23 3.99
N GLN A 94 -10.20 -23.05 4.82
CA GLN A 94 -10.31 -23.81 6.10
C GLN A 94 -10.38 -25.31 5.88
N ALA A 95 -11.14 -25.77 4.89
CA ALA A 95 -11.20 -27.18 4.55
C ALA A 95 -9.84 -27.72 4.09
N ALA A 96 -9.12 -26.98 3.25
CA ALA A 96 -7.78 -27.34 2.80
C ALA A 96 -6.73 -27.36 3.93
N PHE A 97 -6.84 -26.49 4.92
CA PHE A 97 -6.01 -26.55 6.14
C PHE A 97 -6.27 -27.83 6.96
N GLN A 98 -7.53 -28.23 7.12
CA GLN A 98 -7.88 -29.47 7.84
C GLN A 98 -7.32 -30.72 7.14
N GLN A 99 -7.21 -30.69 5.82
CA GLN A 99 -6.62 -31.76 5.01
C GLN A 99 -5.09 -31.67 4.89
N SER A 100 -4.48 -30.68 5.53
CA SER A 100 -3.04 -30.41 5.46
C SER A 100 -2.51 -30.08 4.06
N GLU A 101 -3.38 -29.64 3.15
CA GLU A 101 -3.02 -29.23 1.81
C GLU A 101 -2.43 -27.81 1.79
N LEU A 102 -2.82 -26.96 2.76
CA LEU A 102 -2.33 -25.61 2.95
C LEU A 102 -1.69 -25.44 4.31
N GLN A 103 -0.61 -24.67 4.36
CA GLN A 103 0.02 -24.25 5.62
C GLN A 103 -0.21 -22.76 5.91
N LYS A 104 -0.31 -21.94 4.86
CA LYS A 104 -0.57 -20.50 4.96
C LYS A 104 -1.28 -20.03 3.71
N VAL A 105 -2.24 -19.12 3.90
CA VAL A 105 -2.87 -18.37 2.81
C VAL A 105 -3.20 -16.96 3.30
N VAL A 106 -3.11 -15.98 2.41
CA VAL A 106 -3.57 -14.62 2.65
C VAL A 106 -4.73 -14.36 1.70
N LEU A 107 -5.91 -14.13 2.25
CA LEU A 107 -7.10 -13.77 1.50
C LEU A 107 -7.25 -12.25 1.48
N SER A 108 -7.71 -11.72 0.35
CA SER A 108 -8.07 -10.32 0.21
C SER A 108 -9.49 -10.18 -0.31
N ARG A 109 -10.08 -9.02 -0.07
CA ARG A 109 -11.39 -8.65 -0.57
C ARG A 109 -11.34 -7.22 -1.11
N THR A 110 -12.04 -6.98 -2.19
CA THR A 110 -12.28 -5.63 -2.71
C THR A 110 -13.59 -5.08 -2.16
N LEU A 111 -13.66 -3.77 -2.07
CA LEU A 111 -14.85 -3.00 -1.77
C LEU A 111 -14.97 -1.91 -2.83
N SER A 112 -16.04 -1.95 -3.62
CA SER A 112 -16.33 -0.91 -4.61
C SER A 112 -17.21 0.15 -3.98
N VAL A 113 -16.79 1.40 -4.06
CA VAL A 113 -17.52 2.53 -3.51
C VAL A 113 -17.70 3.62 -4.57
N HIS A 114 -18.84 4.25 -4.52
CA HIS A 114 -19.12 5.45 -5.30
C HIS A 114 -19.10 6.67 -4.38
N PHE A 115 -18.29 7.67 -4.75
CA PHE A 115 -18.28 8.95 -4.03
C PHE A 115 -19.33 9.88 -4.62
N ASP A 116 -20.03 10.62 -3.78
CA ASP A 116 -21.08 11.57 -4.20
C ASP A 116 -20.56 12.67 -5.12
N GLN A 117 -19.25 12.88 -5.11
CA GLN A 117 -18.57 13.86 -5.96
C GLN A 117 -17.23 13.31 -6.48
N ASN A 118 -16.78 13.85 -7.61
CA ASN A 118 -15.45 13.57 -8.09
C ASN A 118 -14.39 14.11 -7.14
N LEU A 119 -13.45 13.24 -6.75
CA LEU A 119 -12.35 13.62 -5.88
C LEU A 119 -11.41 14.60 -6.60
N THR A 120 -11.09 15.69 -5.91
CA THR A 120 -10.12 16.67 -6.35
C THR A 120 -8.69 16.23 -5.98
N THR A 121 -7.70 16.91 -6.51
CA THR A 121 -6.30 16.71 -6.10
C THR A 121 -6.10 16.95 -4.61
N ASP A 122 -6.76 17.99 -4.07
CA ASP A 122 -6.65 18.33 -2.65
C ASP A 122 -7.30 17.25 -1.76
N ASP A 123 -8.37 16.60 -2.22
CA ASP A 123 -8.99 15.48 -1.51
C ASP A 123 -8.01 14.30 -1.41
N TYR A 124 -7.32 13.95 -2.52
CA TYR A 124 -6.29 12.92 -2.48
C TYR A 124 -5.13 13.26 -1.56
N TYR A 125 -4.72 14.53 -1.50
CA TYR A 125 -3.66 14.95 -0.58
C TYR A 125 -4.06 14.85 0.87
N ARG A 126 -5.29 15.25 1.21
CA ARG A 126 -5.84 15.08 2.56
C ARG A 126 -5.97 13.61 2.96
N LEU A 127 -6.44 12.75 2.04
CA LEU A 127 -6.48 11.30 2.28
C LEU A 127 -5.09 10.73 2.55
N PHE A 128 -4.08 11.16 1.80
CA PHE A 128 -2.70 10.75 2.02
C PHE A 128 -2.18 11.20 3.39
N GLU A 129 -2.42 12.44 3.78
CA GLU A 129 -2.02 12.95 5.09
C GLU A 129 -2.70 12.19 6.23
N GLN A 130 -4.00 11.95 6.11
CA GLN A 130 -4.73 11.13 7.09
C GLN A 130 -4.19 9.70 7.16
N ALA A 131 -3.87 9.08 6.03
CA ALA A 131 -3.25 7.76 5.99
C ALA A 131 -1.87 7.75 6.66
N CYS A 132 -1.07 8.80 6.48
CA CYS A 132 0.22 8.94 7.16
C CYS A 132 0.08 9.01 8.68
N ILE A 133 -0.95 9.69 9.19
CA ILE A 133 -1.24 9.78 10.62
C ILE A 133 -1.78 8.44 11.14
N ALA A 134 -2.74 7.85 10.44
CA ALA A 134 -3.40 6.60 10.85
C ALA A 134 -2.43 5.39 10.86
N TYR A 135 -1.45 5.39 9.95
CA TYR A 135 -0.52 4.26 9.76
C TYR A 135 0.95 4.67 9.91
N PRO A 136 1.40 5.14 11.11
CA PRO A 136 2.73 5.71 11.30
C PRO A 136 3.87 4.73 10.98
N ASN A 137 3.65 3.44 11.16
CA ASN A 137 4.65 2.38 10.93
C ASN A 137 4.54 1.71 9.56
N SER A 138 3.68 2.20 8.67
CA SER A 138 3.52 1.65 7.32
C SER A 138 4.21 2.54 6.29
N PHE A 139 4.62 1.96 5.18
CA PHE A 139 4.92 2.72 3.98
C PHE A 139 3.61 3.25 3.40
N VAL A 140 3.49 4.58 3.31
CA VAL A 140 2.31 5.23 2.72
C VAL A 140 2.71 5.92 1.43
N SER A 141 1.97 5.70 0.36
CA SER A 141 2.23 6.38 -0.90
C SER A 141 0.95 6.74 -1.66
N LEU A 142 0.98 7.88 -2.29
CA LEU A 142 -0.02 8.40 -3.21
C LEU A 142 0.60 8.54 -4.59
N ILE A 143 0.05 7.83 -5.57
CA ILE A 143 0.58 7.78 -6.93
C ILE A 143 -0.50 8.22 -7.89
N SER A 144 -0.22 9.27 -8.67
CA SER A 144 -1.11 9.71 -9.75
C SER A 144 -0.55 9.26 -11.09
N LEU A 145 -1.30 8.42 -11.78
CA LEU A 145 -0.95 7.90 -13.10
C LEU A 145 -1.78 8.61 -14.19
N PRO A 146 -1.29 8.63 -15.43
CA PRO A 146 -2.09 9.10 -16.57
C PRO A 146 -3.36 8.23 -16.73
N ALA A 147 -4.41 8.83 -17.26
CA ALA A 147 -5.59 8.05 -17.64
C ALA A 147 -5.22 6.91 -18.62
N PRO A 148 -5.85 5.74 -18.50
CA PRO A 148 -6.96 5.36 -17.62
C PRO A 148 -6.52 4.78 -16.25
N TRP A 149 -5.25 4.89 -15.84
CA TRP A 149 -4.66 4.18 -14.72
C TRP A 149 -5.03 4.75 -13.33
N GLY A 150 -5.48 6.00 -13.29
CA GLY A 150 -6.03 6.64 -12.09
C GLY A 150 -5.02 6.97 -10.99
N THR A 151 -5.56 7.19 -9.81
CA THR A 151 -4.79 7.54 -8.61
C THR A 151 -4.86 6.42 -7.58
N TRP A 152 -3.72 6.10 -6.98
CA TRP A 152 -3.55 5.01 -6.02
C TRP A 152 -3.06 5.56 -4.69
N LEU A 153 -3.79 5.27 -3.62
CA LEU A 153 -3.35 5.49 -2.25
C LEU A 153 -3.10 4.13 -1.59
N MET A 154 -1.90 3.94 -1.08
CA MET A 154 -1.48 2.68 -0.48
C MET A 154 -0.90 2.91 0.91
N ALA A 155 -1.17 1.97 1.82
CA ALA A 155 -0.51 1.88 3.12
C ALA A 155 -0.15 0.41 3.36
N THR A 156 1.16 0.09 3.44
CA THR A 156 1.63 -1.27 3.62
C THR A 156 2.64 -1.38 4.76
N PRO A 157 2.45 -2.30 5.71
CA PRO A 157 3.37 -2.52 6.81
C PRO A 157 4.56 -3.41 6.43
N GLU A 158 4.49 -4.12 5.30
CA GLU A 158 5.46 -5.15 4.92
C GLU A 158 6.46 -4.60 3.90
N ILE A 159 7.75 -4.82 4.18
CA ILE A 159 8.86 -4.46 3.30
C ILE A 159 9.21 -5.67 2.45
N LEU A 160 8.96 -5.57 1.14
CA LEU A 160 9.34 -6.63 0.19
C LEU A 160 10.85 -6.83 0.19
N ILE A 161 11.59 -5.75 0.00
CA ILE A 161 13.06 -5.75 0.01
C ILE A 161 13.59 -4.36 0.33
N SER A 162 14.63 -4.28 1.13
CA SER A 162 15.40 -3.06 1.33
C SER A 162 16.90 -3.37 1.29
N ALA A 163 17.70 -2.38 0.91
CA ALA A 163 19.15 -2.48 0.87
C ALA A 163 19.77 -1.28 1.60
N LYS A 164 20.62 -1.55 2.57
CA LYS A 164 21.38 -0.56 3.31
C LYS A 164 22.75 -1.14 3.69
N ASP A 165 23.80 -0.37 3.51
CA ASP A 165 25.18 -0.74 3.90
C ASP A 165 25.62 -2.12 3.33
N ASN A 166 25.28 -2.40 2.06
CA ASN A 166 25.50 -3.68 1.37
C ASN A 166 24.73 -4.88 1.98
N LEU A 167 23.81 -4.65 2.89
CA LEU A 167 22.92 -5.68 3.42
C LEU A 167 21.53 -5.57 2.79
N TRP A 168 20.97 -6.72 2.46
CA TRP A 168 19.63 -6.86 1.94
C TRP A 168 18.70 -7.34 3.04
N HIS A 169 17.58 -6.68 3.20
CA HIS A 169 16.56 -7.03 4.18
C HIS A 169 15.25 -7.31 3.48
N THR A 170 14.58 -8.33 3.90
CA THR A 170 13.20 -8.65 3.53
C THR A 170 12.40 -8.93 4.80
N MET A 171 11.09 -8.77 4.70
CA MET A 171 10.17 -9.01 5.82
C MET A 171 9.11 -10.02 5.36
N ALA A 172 8.81 -10.98 6.21
CA ALA A 172 7.70 -11.91 6.01
C ALA A 172 6.82 -11.88 7.25
N LEU A 173 5.69 -11.19 7.16
CA LEU A 173 4.70 -11.14 8.23
C LEU A 173 3.77 -12.35 8.15
N ALA A 174 3.48 -12.93 9.30
CA ALA A 174 2.52 -14.02 9.45
C ALA A 174 1.77 -13.88 10.77
N GLY A 175 0.47 -14.08 10.71
CA GLY A 175 -0.41 -13.96 11.86
C GLY A 175 -0.83 -12.52 12.13
N THR A 176 -1.99 -12.39 12.77
CA THR A 176 -2.57 -11.11 13.16
C THR A 176 -3.15 -11.23 14.56
N MET A 177 -2.92 -10.24 15.40
CA MET A 177 -3.46 -10.19 16.74
C MET A 177 -4.07 -8.81 17.00
N GLU A 178 -5.20 -8.79 17.70
CA GLU A 178 -5.82 -7.54 18.13
C GLU A 178 -4.90 -6.81 19.11
N LYS A 179 -4.69 -5.53 18.87
CA LYS A 179 -3.93 -4.66 19.76
C LYS A 179 -4.88 -4.15 20.84
N THR A 180 -4.76 -4.69 22.05
CA THR A 180 -5.46 -4.17 23.25
C THR A 180 -4.60 -3.12 23.95
N ALA A 181 -5.23 -2.16 24.65
CA ALA A 181 -4.55 -1.07 25.32
C ALA A 181 -3.50 -1.53 26.36
N ASP A 182 -3.67 -2.73 26.95
CA ASP A 182 -2.80 -3.34 27.96
C ASP A 182 -1.77 -4.33 27.41
N SER A 183 -1.68 -4.47 26.10
CA SER A 183 -0.81 -5.49 25.51
C SER A 183 0.65 -5.04 25.47
N SER A 184 1.36 -5.23 26.59
CA SER A 184 2.76 -5.64 26.50
C SER A 184 2.76 -7.01 25.81
N LEU A 185 2.87 -7.03 24.48
CA LEU A 185 2.90 -8.26 23.69
C LEU A 185 4.16 -9.04 24.06
N SER A 186 4.05 -9.94 25.05
CA SER A 186 5.12 -10.88 25.31
C SER A 186 5.18 -11.88 24.13
N LEU A 187 6.38 -12.30 23.75
CA LEU A 187 6.60 -13.34 22.74
C LEU A 187 5.83 -14.63 23.09
N GLU A 188 5.53 -14.86 24.37
CA GLU A 188 4.75 -16.01 24.88
C GLU A 188 3.29 -15.95 24.43
N VAL A 189 2.61 -14.83 24.63
CA VAL A 189 1.20 -14.62 24.21
C VAL A 189 1.08 -14.76 22.69
N TRP A 190 2.06 -14.25 21.94
CA TRP A 190 2.11 -14.40 20.50
C TRP A 190 2.31 -15.86 20.08
N SER A 191 3.17 -16.61 20.75
CA SER A 191 3.46 -18.01 20.44
C SER A 191 2.29 -18.95 20.76
N GLU A 192 1.55 -18.70 21.84
CA GLU A 192 0.37 -19.51 22.22
C GLU A 192 -0.78 -19.35 21.22
N LYS A 193 -1.01 -18.12 20.73
CA LYS A 193 -2.10 -17.84 19.79
C LYS A 193 -1.86 -18.42 18.39
N ASN A 194 -0.60 -18.60 18.00
CA ASN A 194 -0.22 -19.14 16.69
C ASN A 194 0.01 -20.66 16.69
N ARG A 195 -0.21 -21.37 17.82
CA ARG A 195 -0.13 -22.83 17.91
C ARG A 195 -1.48 -23.54 17.76
N LYS A 196 -2.56 -22.79 17.57
CA LYS A 196 -3.91 -23.30 17.32
C LYS A 196 -4.28 -23.06 15.86
#